data_10240aca011e8d70e0e4d035dc08171b
#
_entry.id   10240aca011e8d70e0e4d035dc08171b
#
_cell.length_a   1.000
_cell.length_b   1.000
_cell.length_c   1.000
_cell.angle_alpha   90.00
_cell.angle_beta   90.00
_cell.angle_gamma   90.00
#
_symmetry.space_group_name_H-M   'P 1'
#
loop_
_entity.id
_entity.type
_entity.pdbx_description
1 polymer ?
#
loop_
_entity_poly.entity_id
_entity_poly.type
_entity_poly.pdbx_seq_one_letter_code
_entity_poly.pdbx_strand_id
1 'polypeptide(L)'
;EIVPSHEFYDYESKYLDESSRLLIPAPLEESQTRAVQELAIRTFLVTECSGLARVDFFLEKNTSQIYVNEINTLPGFTSISMYPKLWEASGLKYSDLIDRLIELALERRAERDDTQYSR
;
A
#
# COMPACT_ATOMS: atom_id res chain seq x y z
N GLU A 1 -2.45 8.34 7.19
CA GLU A 1 -2.69 7.93 8.60
C GLU A 1 -4.16 7.58 8.78
N ILE A 2 -4.42 6.51 9.53
CA ILE A 2 -5.76 6.14 9.96
C ILE A 2 -5.92 6.59 11.41
N VAL A 3 -6.86 7.51 11.64
CA VAL A 3 -7.20 7.95 12.99
C VAL A 3 -8.50 7.23 13.37
N PRO A 4 -8.45 6.22 14.25
CA PRO A 4 -9.64 5.47 14.64
C PRO A 4 -10.58 6.36 15.47
N SER A 5 -11.89 6.12 15.35
CA SER A 5 -12.92 6.79 16.12
C SER A 5 -13.03 6.29 17.57
N HIS A 6 -12.54 5.07 17.84
CA HIS A 6 -12.56 4.40 19.13
C HIS A 6 -11.17 3.87 19.49
N GLU A 7 -10.93 3.56 20.77
CA GLU A 7 -9.63 3.05 21.28
C GLU A 7 -9.20 1.72 20.64
N PHE A 8 -10.12 0.94 20.11
CA PHE A 8 -9.83 -0.31 19.40
C PHE A 8 -10.33 -0.24 17.97
N TYR A 9 -9.43 -0.52 17.02
CA TYR A 9 -9.71 -0.64 15.59
C TYR A 9 -10.17 -2.07 15.32
N ASP A 10 -11.46 -2.34 15.54
CA ASP A 10 -12.06 -3.65 15.32
C ASP A 10 -12.53 -3.86 13.86
N TYR A 11 -13.12 -5.03 13.61
CA TYR A 11 -13.59 -5.40 12.26
C TYR A 11 -14.70 -4.47 11.75
N GLU A 12 -15.57 -3.99 12.63
CA GLU A 12 -16.64 -3.07 12.24
C GLU A 12 -16.08 -1.70 11.84
N SER A 13 -15.07 -1.21 12.56
CA SER A 13 -14.36 0.04 12.22
C SER A 13 -13.65 -0.02 10.87
N LYS A 14 -13.21 -1.21 10.44
CA LYS A 14 -12.54 -1.39 9.13
C LYS A 14 -13.45 -1.22 7.92
N TYR A 15 -14.73 -1.56 8.05
CA TYR A 15 -15.61 -1.71 6.90
C TYR A 15 -16.93 -0.94 6.99
N LEU A 16 -17.39 -0.60 8.18
CA LEU A 16 -18.72 -0.04 8.42
C LEU A 16 -18.71 1.35 9.08
N ASP A 17 -17.59 1.75 9.68
CA ASP A 17 -17.51 2.99 10.42
C ASP A 17 -16.92 4.13 9.56
N GLU A 18 -17.78 4.99 9.02
CA GLU A 18 -17.41 6.24 8.34
C GLU A 18 -16.76 7.27 9.28
N SER A 19 -16.68 6.99 10.59
CA SER A 19 -16.15 7.91 11.59
C SER A 19 -14.61 7.88 11.69
N SER A 20 -13.94 6.86 11.18
CA SER A 20 -12.47 6.84 11.09
C SER A 20 -11.97 7.88 10.10
N ARG A 21 -11.12 8.79 10.55
CA ARG A 21 -10.54 9.83 9.68
C ARG A 21 -9.31 9.32 8.98
N LEU A 22 -9.29 9.50 7.66
CA LEU A 22 -8.14 9.21 6.83
C LEU A 22 -7.37 10.51 6.55
N LEU A 23 -6.09 10.57 6.93
CA LEU A 23 -5.21 11.68 6.62
C LEU A 23 -4.26 11.26 5.48
N ILE A 24 -4.46 11.85 4.30
CA ILE A 24 -3.68 11.57 3.09
C ILE A 24 -3.21 12.91 2.49
N PRO A 25 -1.91 13.19 2.46
CA PRO A 25 -0.82 12.40 3.06
C PRO A 25 -0.90 12.40 4.60
N ALA A 26 -0.26 11.40 5.20
CA ALA A 26 -0.07 11.37 6.65
C ALA A 26 0.82 12.55 7.09
N PRO A 27 0.57 13.18 8.26
CA PRO A 27 1.34 14.30 8.77
C PRO A 27 2.69 13.84 9.37
N LEU A 28 3.55 13.29 8.52
CA LEU A 28 4.88 12.80 8.87
C LEU A 28 5.96 13.79 8.44
N GLU A 29 7.06 13.77 9.16
CA GLU A 29 8.29 14.45 8.73
C GLU A 29 8.81 13.82 7.42
N GLU A 30 9.50 14.58 6.60
CA GLU A 30 10.00 14.11 5.30
C GLU A 30 10.89 12.86 5.44
N SER A 31 11.73 12.83 6.47
CA SER A 31 12.61 11.69 6.78
C SER A 31 11.82 10.43 7.13
N GLN A 32 10.74 10.57 7.90
CA GLN A 32 9.85 9.46 8.25
C GLN A 32 9.08 8.96 7.03
N THR A 33 8.59 9.87 6.20
CA THR A 33 7.91 9.53 4.94
C THR A 33 8.82 8.71 4.03
N ARG A 34 10.07 9.14 3.85
CA ARG A 34 11.06 8.40 3.05
C ARG A 34 11.36 7.02 3.65
N ALA A 35 11.54 6.94 4.97
CA ALA A 35 11.80 5.67 5.65
C ALA A 35 10.65 4.67 5.48
N VAL A 36 9.39 5.14 5.58
CA VAL A 36 8.20 4.31 5.32
C VAL A 36 8.17 3.83 3.88
N GLN A 37 8.44 4.69 2.90
CA GLN A 37 8.46 4.34 1.48
C GLN A 37 9.55 3.31 1.16
N GLU A 38 10.77 3.50 1.66
CA GLU A 38 11.87 2.55 1.48
C GLU A 38 11.55 1.20 2.11
N LEU A 39 10.97 1.21 3.31
CA LEU A 39 10.59 -0.02 3.99
C LEU A 39 9.45 -0.74 3.27
N ALA A 40 8.49 0.00 2.68
CA ALA A 40 7.44 -0.57 1.84
C ALA A 40 8.00 -1.28 0.60
N ILE A 41 8.93 -0.63 -0.11
CA ILE A 41 9.60 -1.22 -1.28
C ILE A 41 10.36 -2.48 -0.87
N ARG A 42 11.14 -2.42 0.22
CA ARG A 42 11.88 -3.58 0.71
C ARG A 42 10.95 -4.73 1.09
N THR A 43 9.86 -4.44 1.79
CA THR A 43 8.85 -5.46 2.15
C THR A 43 8.26 -6.10 0.91
N PHE A 44 7.89 -5.32 -0.09
CA PHE A 44 7.38 -5.81 -1.37
C PHE A 44 8.38 -6.76 -2.07
N LEU A 45 9.66 -6.38 -2.12
CA LEU A 45 10.69 -7.16 -2.79
C LEU A 45 11.03 -8.46 -2.05
N VAL A 46 11.18 -8.43 -0.72
CA VAL A 46 11.55 -9.63 0.05
C VAL A 46 10.41 -10.65 0.16
N THR A 47 9.18 -10.20 -0.06
CA THR A 47 8.00 -11.09 -0.13
C THR A 47 7.69 -11.53 -1.56
N GLU A 48 8.56 -11.22 -2.53
CA GLU A 48 8.41 -11.58 -3.95
C GLU A 48 7.06 -11.14 -4.55
N CYS A 49 6.52 -10.02 -4.07
CA CYS A 49 5.29 -9.46 -4.60
C CYS A 49 5.48 -8.95 -6.03
N SER A 50 4.38 -8.88 -6.77
CA SER A 50 4.37 -8.41 -8.15
C SER A 50 3.11 -7.61 -8.45
N GLY A 51 3.23 -6.59 -9.26
CA GLY A 51 2.14 -5.72 -9.69
C GLY A 51 1.76 -4.72 -8.60
N LEU A 52 1.00 -5.11 -7.61
CA LEU A 52 0.52 -4.21 -6.56
C LEU A 52 0.56 -4.84 -5.17
N ALA A 53 0.76 -3.99 -4.18
CA ALA A 53 0.51 -4.32 -2.78
C ALA A 53 0.28 -3.03 -1.98
N ARG A 54 -0.39 -3.12 -0.83
CA ARG A 54 -0.42 -2.10 0.20
C ARG A 54 0.32 -2.64 1.41
N VAL A 55 1.26 -1.86 1.91
CA VAL A 55 1.99 -2.19 3.13
C VAL A 55 1.53 -1.24 4.23
N ASP A 56 1.09 -1.80 5.33
CA ASP A 56 0.58 -1.04 6.48
C ASP A 56 1.63 -1.04 7.61
N PHE A 57 1.75 0.07 8.33
CA PHE A 57 2.81 0.32 9.29
C PHE A 57 2.25 0.83 10.61
N PHE A 58 2.98 0.54 11.70
CA PHE A 58 2.87 1.29 12.95
C PHE A 58 4.07 2.21 13.11
N LEU A 59 3.82 3.45 13.50
CA LEU A 59 4.83 4.41 13.90
C LEU A 59 4.70 4.67 15.39
N GLU A 60 5.72 4.31 16.16
CA GLU A 60 5.72 4.56 17.59
C GLU A 60 5.97 6.04 17.89
N LYS A 61 5.07 6.66 18.67
CA LYS A 61 5.11 8.11 18.93
C LYS A 61 6.35 8.59 19.67
N ASN A 62 6.88 7.79 20.61
CA ASN A 62 7.96 8.24 21.49
C ASN A 62 9.34 8.03 20.87
N THR A 63 9.52 6.96 20.12
CA THR A 63 10.82 6.59 19.55
C THR A 63 10.92 6.87 18.06
N SER A 64 9.78 7.19 17.40
CA SER A 64 9.66 7.28 15.94
C SER A 64 10.05 5.99 15.21
N GLN A 65 10.05 4.86 15.91
CA GLN A 65 10.36 3.57 15.30
C GLN A 65 9.20 3.10 14.43
N ILE A 66 9.54 2.61 13.23
CA ILE A 66 8.57 2.15 12.23
C ILE A 66 8.56 0.62 12.25
N TYR A 67 7.37 0.05 12.35
CA TYR A 67 7.15 -1.40 12.30
C TYR A 67 6.24 -1.72 11.13
N VAL A 68 6.64 -2.73 10.33
CA VAL A 68 5.74 -3.30 9.31
C VAL A 68 4.65 -4.09 10.04
N ASN A 69 3.40 -3.77 9.76
CA ASN A 69 2.26 -4.49 10.29
C ASN A 69 1.84 -5.63 9.36
N GLU A 70 1.41 -5.28 8.15
CA GLU A 70 0.95 -6.27 7.17
C GLU A 70 1.28 -5.83 5.74
N ILE A 71 1.31 -6.81 4.83
CA ILE A 71 1.29 -6.58 3.39
C ILE A 71 0.02 -7.18 2.79
N ASN A 72 -0.76 -6.36 2.10
CA ASN A 72 -1.97 -6.77 1.40
C ASN A 72 -1.69 -6.79 -0.11
N THR A 73 -1.57 -7.98 -0.68
CA THR A 73 -1.23 -8.20 -2.09
C THR A 73 -2.42 -8.07 -3.05
N LEU A 74 -3.63 -7.93 -2.52
CA LEU A 74 -4.84 -7.65 -3.30
C LEU A 74 -5.69 -6.59 -2.57
N PRO A 75 -5.18 -5.35 -2.45
CA PRO A 75 -5.88 -4.29 -1.75
C PRO A 75 -7.19 -3.92 -2.47
N GLY A 76 -8.16 -3.42 -1.72
CA GLY A 76 -9.40 -2.90 -2.30
C GLY A 76 -9.11 -1.86 -3.40
N PHE A 77 -9.91 -1.89 -4.46
CA PHE A 77 -9.70 -1.08 -5.67
C PHE A 77 -10.98 -0.35 -6.10
N THR A 78 -11.67 0.25 -5.13
CA THR A 78 -12.85 1.09 -5.35
C THR A 78 -12.50 2.57 -5.17
N SER A 79 -13.40 3.48 -5.52
CA SER A 79 -13.21 4.93 -5.36
C SER A 79 -12.97 5.37 -3.90
N ILE A 80 -13.38 4.55 -2.93
CA ILE A 80 -13.16 4.83 -1.50
C ILE A 80 -11.94 4.09 -0.93
N SER A 81 -11.34 3.17 -1.69
CA SER A 81 -10.24 2.34 -1.22
C SER A 81 -8.95 3.12 -1.05
N MET A 82 -8.17 2.74 -0.02
CA MET A 82 -6.91 3.42 0.33
C MET A 82 -5.86 3.35 -0.76
N TYR A 83 -5.70 2.20 -1.42
CA TYR A 83 -4.66 2.01 -2.41
C TYR A 83 -4.71 3.05 -3.55
N PRO A 84 -5.82 3.21 -4.30
CA PRO A 84 -5.90 4.24 -5.32
C PRO A 84 -5.82 5.66 -4.77
N LYS A 85 -6.36 5.94 -3.59
CA LYS A 85 -6.26 7.27 -2.96
C LYS A 85 -4.82 7.67 -2.64
N LEU A 86 -3.99 6.73 -2.19
CA LEU A 86 -2.57 6.99 -1.93
C LEU A 86 -1.81 7.32 -3.21
N TRP A 87 -2.10 6.63 -4.30
CA TRP A 87 -1.49 6.91 -5.61
C TRP A 87 -1.95 8.25 -6.17
N GLU A 88 -3.24 8.57 -6.04
CA GLU A 88 -3.79 9.85 -6.47
C GLU A 88 -3.15 11.02 -5.69
N ALA A 89 -2.98 10.88 -4.37
CA ALA A 89 -2.27 11.85 -3.54
C ALA A 89 -0.79 11.98 -3.91
N SER A 90 -0.20 10.94 -4.54
CA SER A 90 1.16 10.94 -5.05
C SER A 90 1.26 11.43 -6.51
N GLY A 91 0.15 11.86 -7.11
CA GLY A 91 0.10 12.42 -8.47
C GLY A 91 -0.22 11.43 -9.59
N LEU A 92 -0.46 10.15 -9.29
CA LEU A 92 -0.86 9.15 -10.27
C LEU A 92 -2.38 9.01 -10.27
N LYS A 93 -3.03 9.39 -11.38
CA LYS A 93 -4.49 9.30 -11.51
C LYS A 93 -4.96 7.86 -11.56
N TYR A 94 -6.21 7.65 -11.18
CA TYR A 94 -6.82 6.31 -11.13
C TYR A 94 -6.75 5.57 -12.48
N SER A 95 -7.04 6.24 -13.61
CA SER A 95 -6.92 5.64 -14.95
C SER A 95 -5.51 5.21 -15.26
N ASP A 96 -4.54 6.08 -15.00
CA ASP A 96 -3.13 5.85 -15.30
C ASP A 96 -2.55 4.72 -14.42
N LEU A 97 -3.06 4.62 -13.19
CA LEU A 97 -2.75 3.51 -12.29
C LEU A 97 -3.23 2.16 -12.85
N ILE A 98 -4.46 2.11 -13.39
CA ILE A 98 -4.99 0.91 -14.04
C ILE A 98 -4.15 0.52 -15.25
N ASP A 99 -3.86 1.47 -16.13
CA ASP A 99 -3.05 1.23 -17.32
C ASP A 99 -1.67 0.68 -16.93
N ARG A 100 -1.03 1.28 -15.92
CA ARG A 100 0.28 0.81 -15.44
C ARG A 100 0.23 -0.60 -14.85
N LEU A 101 -0.82 -0.96 -14.15
CA LEU A 101 -0.99 -2.32 -13.60
C LEU A 101 -1.20 -3.35 -14.70
N ILE A 102 -1.91 -2.99 -15.78
CA ILE A 102 -2.07 -3.85 -16.96
C ILE A 102 -0.73 -4.05 -17.66
N GLU A 103 0.04 -2.98 -17.87
CA GLU A 103 1.39 -3.06 -18.45
C GLU A 103 2.29 -4.00 -17.64
N LEU A 104 2.36 -3.83 -16.32
CA LEU A 104 3.14 -4.69 -15.43
C LEU A 104 2.71 -6.17 -15.51
N ALA A 105 1.42 -6.44 -15.67
CA ALA A 105 0.92 -7.79 -15.84
C ALA A 105 1.37 -8.41 -17.17
N LEU A 106 1.39 -7.63 -18.25
CA LEU A 106 1.87 -8.06 -19.56
C LEU A 106 3.40 -8.29 -19.56
N GLU A 107 4.17 -7.37 -18.97
CA GLU A 107 5.61 -7.51 -18.77
C GLU A 107 5.95 -8.82 -18.04
N ARG A 108 5.28 -9.06 -16.90
CA ARG A 108 5.48 -10.28 -16.11
C ARG A 108 5.08 -11.55 -16.88
N ARG A 109 4.04 -11.48 -17.69
CA ARG A 109 3.64 -12.60 -18.54
C ARG A 109 4.70 -12.94 -19.56
N ALA A 110 5.26 -11.94 -20.24
CA ALA A 110 6.34 -12.13 -21.20
C ALA A 110 7.59 -12.74 -20.57
N GLU A 111 8.03 -12.20 -19.41
CA GLU A 111 9.16 -12.75 -18.64
C GLU A 111 8.97 -14.23 -18.29
N ARG A 112 7.75 -14.60 -17.90
CA ARG A 112 7.42 -15.99 -17.54
C ARG A 112 7.40 -16.91 -18.74
N ASP A 113 6.92 -16.43 -19.88
CA ASP A 113 6.87 -17.21 -21.12
C ASP A 113 8.28 -17.41 -21.72
N ASP A 114 9.20 -16.46 -21.51
CA ASP A 114 10.60 -16.56 -21.89
C ASP A 114 11.42 -17.49 -20.99
N THR A 115 10.91 -17.79 -19.78
CA THR A 115 11.59 -18.72 -18.86
C THR A 115 11.40 -20.15 -19.33
N GLN A 116 12.45 -20.75 -19.88
CA GLN A 116 12.46 -22.16 -20.26
C GLN A 116 12.65 -23.03 -19.02
N TYR A 117 11.59 -23.75 -18.63
CA TYR A 117 11.73 -24.80 -17.64
C TYR A 117 12.26 -26.06 -18.34
N SER A 118 13.56 -26.36 -18.14
CA SER A 118 14.08 -27.69 -18.48
C SER A 118 13.45 -28.72 -17.54
N ARG A 119 12.75 -29.70 -18.10
CA ARG A 119 12.29 -30.89 -17.36
C ARG A 119 13.41 -31.87 -17.19
#